data_b259cad60721d7681c723b037f1e7fc7
#
_entry.id   b259cad60721d7681c723b037f1e7fc7
#
_cell.length_a   1.000
_cell.length_b   1.000
_cell.length_c   1.000
_cell.angle_alpha   90.00
_cell.angle_beta   90.00
_cell.angle_gamma   90.00
#
_symmetry.space_group_name_H-M   'P 1'
#
loop_
_entity.id
_entity.type
_entity.pdbx_description
1 polymer ?
#
loop_
_entity_poly.entity_id
_entity_poly.type
_entity_poly.pdbx_seq_one_letter_code
_entity_poly.pdbx_strand_id
1 'polypeptide(L)'
;MQASSDEHAPYQDVLPRSRLMVVAAALVDANGRVLLQQRPEGKTMAGLWEFPGGKVEPGETPEAALVRELEEELGIHTYESCLAPATFASEVLNEAELLLLLYVCRKWTGMPELRHAAAMRWVKPVEMFALPMPPADLPMIGVLDALI
;
A
#
# COMPACT_ATOMS: atom_id res chain seq x y z
N MET A 1 31.98 18.61 -37.30
CA MET A 1 31.46 18.60 -35.93
C MET A 1 30.34 17.56 -35.88
N GLN A 2 30.68 16.38 -35.44
CA GLN A 2 29.70 15.31 -35.31
C GLN A 2 29.01 15.52 -33.97
N ALA A 3 27.70 15.75 -34.04
CA ALA A 3 26.88 15.63 -32.86
C ALA A 3 26.93 14.18 -32.43
N SER A 4 27.44 13.89 -31.23
CA SER A 4 27.29 12.61 -30.63
C SER A 4 25.77 12.39 -30.48
N SER A 5 25.23 11.49 -31.27
CA SER A 5 23.92 10.92 -30.95
C SER A 5 24.12 10.20 -29.64
N ASP A 6 23.74 10.83 -28.55
CA ASP A 6 23.46 10.12 -27.32
C ASP A 6 22.34 9.17 -27.66
N GLU A 7 22.73 7.96 -28.07
CA GLU A 7 21.86 6.83 -28.07
C GLU A 7 21.46 6.56 -26.63
N HIS A 8 20.50 7.31 -26.15
CA HIS A 8 19.72 6.89 -25.02
C HIS A 8 19.00 5.65 -25.50
N ALA A 9 19.45 4.49 -25.03
CA ALA A 9 18.64 3.29 -25.11
C ALA A 9 17.22 3.67 -24.74
N PRO A 10 16.21 3.37 -25.55
CA PRO A 10 14.88 3.81 -25.25
C PRO A 10 14.53 3.34 -23.84
N TYR A 11 14.04 4.25 -23.04
CA TYR A 11 13.61 4.02 -21.64
C TYR A 11 12.74 2.75 -21.51
N GLN A 12 12.06 2.40 -22.59
CA GLN A 12 11.22 1.22 -22.70
C GLN A 12 11.98 -0.11 -22.56
N ASP A 13 13.27 -0.13 -22.88
CA ASP A 13 14.07 -1.34 -22.79
C ASP A 13 14.54 -1.66 -21.35
N VAL A 14 14.39 -0.71 -20.44
CA VAL A 14 14.82 -0.82 -19.05
C VAL A 14 13.66 -1.09 -18.10
N LEU A 15 12.41 -0.79 -18.48
CA LEU A 15 11.24 -0.98 -17.66
C LEU A 15 10.59 -2.36 -17.83
N PRO A 16 10.11 -2.97 -16.74
CA PRO A 16 9.27 -4.14 -16.81
C PRO A 16 8.05 -3.87 -17.69
N ARG A 17 7.64 -4.88 -18.47
CA ARG A 17 6.51 -4.76 -19.42
C ARG A 17 5.15 -4.75 -18.75
N SER A 18 5.03 -5.31 -17.54
CA SER A 18 3.77 -5.38 -16.79
C SER A 18 3.84 -4.52 -15.54
N ARG A 19 2.70 -3.92 -15.20
CA ARG A 19 2.53 -3.16 -13.97
C ARG A 19 1.44 -3.77 -13.12
N LEU A 20 1.72 -3.91 -11.84
CA LEU A 20 0.77 -4.34 -10.85
C LEU A 20 0.40 -3.15 -9.99
N MET A 21 -0.85 -2.72 -10.07
CA MET A 21 -1.36 -1.63 -9.24
C MET A 21 -2.00 -2.20 -7.97
N VAL A 22 -1.48 -1.77 -6.83
CA VAL A 22 -1.96 -2.16 -5.51
C VAL A 22 -2.36 -0.91 -4.74
N VAL A 23 -3.45 -1.00 -4.01
CA VAL A 23 -3.94 0.07 -3.14
C VAL A 23 -3.84 -0.36 -1.69
N ALA A 24 -3.55 0.60 -0.83
CA ALA A 24 -3.44 0.37 0.61
C ALA A 24 -4.02 1.54 1.39
N ALA A 25 -4.50 1.26 2.59
CA ALA A 25 -5.06 2.27 3.49
C ALA A 25 -4.25 2.39 4.77
N ALA A 26 -3.91 3.63 5.12
CA ALA A 26 -3.55 3.99 6.47
C ALA A 26 -4.84 4.38 7.20
N LEU A 27 -5.45 3.43 7.90
CA LEU A 27 -6.60 3.70 8.77
C LEU A 27 -6.09 4.36 10.03
N VAL A 28 -6.51 5.58 10.27
CA VAL A 28 -6.01 6.40 11.39
C VAL A 28 -7.10 6.57 12.43
N ASP A 29 -6.82 6.15 13.65
CA ASP A 29 -7.73 6.29 14.78
C ASP A 29 -7.64 7.70 15.42
N ALA A 30 -8.46 7.95 16.44
CA ALA A 30 -8.51 9.22 17.14
C ALA A 30 -7.19 9.59 17.87
N ASN A 31 -6.33 8.61 18.12
CA ASN A 31 -5.04 8.78 18.80
C ASN A 31 -3.86 8.89 17.82
N GLY A 32 -4.13 8.95 16.51
CA GLY A 32 -3.08 9.02 15.49
C GLY A 32 -2.36 7.68 15.27
N ARG A 33 -2.98 6.56 15.63
CA ARG A 33 -2.45 5.23 15.38
C ARG A 33 -2.99 4.69 14.07
N VAL A 34 -2.17 3.91 13.40
CA VAL A 34 -2.44 3.31 12.10
C VAL A 34 -2.54 1.81 12.25
N LEU A 35 -3.53 1.20 11.58
CA LEU A 35 -3.72 -0.24 11.59
C LEU A 35 -2.79 -0.93 10.61
N LEU A 36 -2.01 -1.88 11.12
CA LEU A 36 -1.21 -2.80 10.32
C LEU A 36 -1.70 -4.22 10.50
N GLN A 37 -1.54 -5.04 9.47
CA GLN A 37 -1.80 -6.47 9.48
C GLN A 37 -0.50 -7.23 9.25
N GLN A 38 -0.35 -8.38 9.91
CA GLN A 38 0.78 -9.26 9.71
C GLN A 38 0.43 -10.34 8.69
N ARG A 39 1.28 -10.52 7.69
CA ARG A 39 1.09 -11.56 6.67
C ARG A 39 1.23 -12.94 7.31
N PRO A 40 0.27 -13.86 7.02
CA PRO A 40 0.25 -15.19 7.62
C PRO A 40 1.38 -16.06 7.08
N GLU A 41 1.68 -17.14 7.83
CA GLU A 41 2.56 -18.20 7.36
C GLU A 41 2.01 -18.84 6.07
N GLY A 42 2.90 -19.32 5.21
CA GLY A 42 2.55 -19.94 3.94
C GLY A 42 2.32 -18.95 2.81
N LYS A 43 2.34 -17.66 3.07
CA LYS A 43 2.31 -16.58 2.06
C LYS A 43 3.71 -16.03 1.84
N THR A 44 3.92 -15.40 0.68
CA THR A 44 5.16 -14.63 0.43
C THR A 44 5.28 -13.53 1.47
N MET A 45 6.50 -13.23 1.92
CA MET A 45 6.79 -12.22 2.94
C MET A 45 6.05 -12.48 4.27
N ALA A 46 5.89 -13.75 4.66
CA ALA A 46 5.25 -14.13 5.92
C ALA A 46 5.91 -13.44 7.12
N GLY A 47 5.10 -13.00 8.07
CA GLY A 47 5.56 -12.31 9.27
C GLY A 47 5.80 -10.82 9.12
N LEU A 48 5.81 -10.28 7.91
CA LEU A 48 5.93 -8.84 7.69
C LEU A 48 4.61 -8.13 8.00
N TRP A 49 4.72 -6.91 8.52
CA TRP A 49 3.59 -6.04 8.78
C TRP A 49 3.34 -5.15 7.57
N GLU A 50 2.08 -5.00 7.20
CA GLU A 50 1.69 -4.21 6.04
C GLU A 50 0.38 -3.47 6.27
N PHE A 51 0.14 -2.44 5.45
CA PHE A 51 -1.15 -1.76 5.40
C PHE A 51 -2.20 -2.69 4.79
N PRO A 52 -3.45 -2.65 5.27
CA PRO A 52 -4.54 -3.36 4.60
C PRO A 52 -4.76 -2.81 3.20
N GLY A 53 -5.09 -3.68 2.26
CA GLY A 53 -5.31 -3.33 0.87
C GLY A 53 -5.17 -4.52 -0.05
N GLY A 54 -5.01 -4.28 -1.32
CA GLY A 54 -4.87 -5.34 -2.32
C GLY A 54 -4.80 -4.81 -3.74
N LYS A 55 -4.91 -5.72 -4.68
CA LYS A 55 -4.80 -5.42 -6.11
C LYS A 55 -6.03 -4.68 -6.62
N VAL A 56 -5.79 -3.71 -7.50
CA VAL A 56 -6.85 -3.10 -8.31
C VAL A 56 -7.18 -4.08 -9.43
N GLU A 57 -8.46 -4.46 -9.52
CA GLU A 57 -8.94 -5.38 -10.55
C GLU A 57 -9.35 -4.61 -11.81
N PRO A 58 -9.41 -5.30 -12.96
CA PRO A 58 -9.84 -4.66 -14.20
C PRO A 58 -11.22 -4.00 -14.06
N GLY A 59 -11.33 -2.76 -14.51
CA GLY A 59 -12.58 -2.00 -14.44
C GLY A 59 -12.83 -1.27 -13.13
N GLU A 60 -12.00 -1.48 -12.11
CA GLU A 60 -12.09 -0.75 -10.85
C GLU A 60 -11.22 0.53 -10.88
N THR A 61 -11.71 1.58 -10.23
CA THR A 61 -10.84 2.68 -9.83
C THR A 61 -10.01 2.26 -8.61
N PRO A 62 -8.86 2.88 -8.35
CA PRO A 62 -8.08 2.57 -7.14
C PRO A 62 -8.91 2.72 -5.85
N GLU A 63 -9.74 3.75 -5.77
CA GLU A 63 -10.58 4.02 -4.60
C GLU A 63 -11.66 2.95 -4.43
N ALA A 64 -12.31 2.53 -5.51
CA ALA A 64 -13.29 1.45 -5.47
C ALA A 64 -12.66 0.13 -5.03
N ALA A 65 -11.47 -0.17 -5.53
CA ALA A 65 -10.71 -1.34 -5.13
C ALA A 65 -10.40 -1.32 -3.63
N LEU A 66 -9.99 -0.16 -3.10
CA LEU A 66 -9.66 -0.06 -1.68
C LEU A 66 -10.90 -0.21 -0.78
N VAL A 67 -12.02 0.38 -1.16
CA VAL A 67 -13.29 0.20 -0.44
C VAL A 67 -13.65 -1.30 -0.38
N ARG A 68 -13.52 -2.00 -1.49
CA ARG A 68 -13.77 -3.44 -1.57
C ARG A 68 -12.81 -4.24 -0.70
N GLU A 69 -11.51 -3.98 -0.80
CA GLU A 69 -10.49 -4.68 -0.02
C GLU A 69 -10.66 -4.50 1.49
N LEU A 70 -11.00 -3.30 1.95
CA LEU A 70 -11.23 -3.04 3.36
C LEU A 70 -12.43 -3.82 3.90
N GLU A 71 -13.47 -3.99 3.09
CA GLU A 71 -14.60 -4.82 3.45
C GLU A 71 -14.25 -6.32 3.49
N GLU A 72 -13.53 -6.80 2.48
CA GLU A 72 -13.11 -8.20 2.41
C GLU A 72 -12.13 -8.57 3.53
N GLU A 73 -11.12 -7.75 3.78
CA GLU A 73 -10.05 -8.06 4.73
C GLU A 73 -10.41 -7.76 6.18
N LEU A 74 -11.17 -6.70 6.44
CA LEU A 74 -11.40 -6.18 7.78
C LEU A 74 -12.87 -6.10 8.18
N GLY A 75 -13.80 -6.29 7.25
CA GLY A 75 -15.23 -6.17 7.52
C GLY A 75 -15.69 -4.74 7.81
N ILE A 76 -14.93 -3.75 7.43
CA ILE A 76 -15.29 -2.35 7.60
C ILE A 76 -15.79 -1.75 6.30
N HIS A 77 -16.64 -0.73 6.41
CA HIS A 77 -17.15 0.01 5.27
C HIS A 77 -16.73 1.47 5.32
N THR A 78 -16.26 1.99 4.19
CA THR A 78 -15.99 3.41 4.01
C THR A 78 -16.45 3.86 2.63
N TYR A 79 -16.45 5.17 2.40
CA TYR A 79 -16.77 5.75 1.11
C TYR A 79 -15.49 6.19 0.40
N GLU A 80 -15.52 6.18 -0.93
CA GLU A 80 -14.39 6.66 -1.74
C GLU A 80 -14.01 8.11 -1.39
N SER A 81 -14.99 8.95 -1.06
CA SER A 81 -14.77 10.34 -0.62
C SER A 81 -14.04 10.47 0.72
N CYS A 82 -13.95 9.39 1.49
CA CYS A 82 -13.20 9.36 2.75
C CYS A 82 -11.73 8.94 2.57
N LEU A 83 -11.34 8.60 1.35
CA LEU A 83 -9.98 8.18 1.02
C LEU A 83 -9.19 9.38 0.52
N ALA A 84 -8.21 9.83 1.30
CA ALA A 84 -7.33 10.92 0.92
C ALA A 84 -6.02 10.37 0.36
N PRO A 85 -5.66 10.64 -0.90
CA PRO A 85 -4.36 10.23 -1.44
C PRO A 85 -3.22 10.78 -0.59
N ALA A 86 -2.31 9.93 -0.15
CA ALA A 86 -1.18 10.34 0.68
C ALA A 86 0.14 10.28 -0.08
N THR A 87 0.47 9.13 -0.64
CA THR A 87 1.71 8.92 -1.36
C THR A 87 1.64 7.66 -2.21
N PHE A 88 2.67 7.40 -2.97
CA PHE A 88 2.84 6.15 -3.69
C PHE A 88 4.29 5.68 -3.59
N ALA A 89 4.50 4.40 -3.84
CA ALA A 89 5.82 3.80 -3.98
C ALA A 89 5.81 2.84 -5.15
N SER A 90 6.96 2.64 -5.76
CA SER A 90 7.13 1.66 -6.82
C SER A 90 8.29 0.72 -6.50
N GLU A 91 8.18 -0.52 -6.94
CA GLU A 91 9.20 -1.54 -6.78
C GLU A 91 9.22 -2.46 -7.98
N VAL A 92 10.39 -2.79 -8.47
CA VAL A 92 10.55 -3.77 -9.55
C VAL A 92 10.57 -5.17 -8.94
N LEU A 93 9.62 -6.00 -9.36
CA LEU A 93 9.48 -7.39 -8.93
C LEU A 93 9.65 -8.30 -10.17
N ASN A 94 10.81 -8.94 -10.31
CA ASN A 94 11.10 -9.79 -11.47
C ASN A 94 10.77 -9.07 -12.80
N GLU A 95 9.69 -9.50 -13.49
CA GLU A 95 9.26 -8.94 -14.77
C GLU A 95 8.13 -7.91 -14.63
N ALA A 96 7.75 -7.55 -13.42
CA ALA A 96 6.67 -6.62 -13.14
C ALA A 96 7.15 -5.42 -12.33
N GLU A 97 6.46 -4.31 -12.50
CA GLU A 97 6.61 -3.13 -11.64
C GLU A 97 5.39 -3.02 -10.73
N LEU A 98 5.63 -3.07 -9.43
CA LEU A 98 4.60 -2.80 -8.42
C LEU A 98 4.46 -1.30 -8.25
N LEU A 99 3.23 -0.81 -8.37
CA LEU A 99 2.87 0.55 -8.00
C LEU A 99 1.88 0.48 -6.84
N LEU A 100 2.32 0.92 -5.67
CA LEU A 100 1.54 0.90 -4.44
C LEU A 100 1.03 2.31 -4.14
N LEU A 101 -0.29 2.47 -4.12
CA LEU A 101 -0.95 3.73 -3.81
C LEU A 101 -1.47 3.70 -2.37
N LEU A 102 -1.02 4.63 -1.54
CA LEU A 102 -1.42 4.73 -0.15
C LEU A 102 -2.40 5.88 0.06
N TYR A 103 -3.53 5.56 0.67
CA TYR A 103 -4.56 6.52 1.09
C TYR A 103 -4.65 6.59 2.60
N VAL A 104 -4.92 7.77 3.12
CA VAL A 104 -5.29 7.95 4.53
C VAL A 104 -6.80 7.89 4.64
N CYS A 105 -7.31 7.14 5.60
CA CYS A 105 -8.73 7.02 5.89
C CYS A 105 -8.96 7.20 7.38
N ARG A 106 -9.80 8.19 7.74
CA ARG A 106 -10.12 8.50 9.13
C ARG A 106 -11.56 8.21 9.51
N LYS A 107 -12.40 7.85 8.53
CA LYS A 107 -13.82 7.58 8.73
C LYS A 107 -14.22 6.26 8.10
N TRP A 108 -14.75 5.38 8.90
CA TRP A 108 -15.33 4.11 8.47
C TRP A 108 -16.40 3.65 9.47
N THR A 109 -17.23 2.70 9.07
CA THR A 109 -18.21 2.01 9.90
C THR A 109 -17.73 0.60 10.20
N GLY A 110 -17.97 0.14 11.41
CA GLY A 110 -17.59 -1.20 11.86
C GLY A 110 -16.26 -1.22 12.61
N MET A 111 -16.02 -2.34 13.26
CA MET A 111 -14.76 -2.62 13.94
C MET A 111 -13.90 -3.50 13.04
N PRO A 112 -12.62 -3.13 12.79
CA PRO A 112 -11.75 -4.00 12.02
C PRO A 112 -11.68 -5.41 12.62
N GLU A 113 -11.89 -6.41 11.77
CA GLU A 113 -11.85 -7.83 12.13
C GLU A 113 -10.62 -8.50 11.54
N LEU A 114 -10.02 -9.39 12.31
CA LEU A 114 -8.95 -10.25 11.82
C LEU A 114 -9.57 -11.40 11.02
N ARG A 115 -9.47 -11.36 9.69
CA ARG A 115 -10.07 -12.36 8.80
C ARG A 115 -9.03 -13.28 8.14
N HIS A 116 -8.02 -12.71 7.51
CA HIS A 116 -7.02 -13.46 6.73
C HIS A 116 -5.59 -13.27 7.23
N ALA A 117 -5.30 -12.17 7.89
CA ALA A 117 -3.98 -11.90 8.45
C ALA A 117 -3.71 -12.72 9.71
N ALA A 118 -2.43 -12.91 10.06
CA ALA A 118 -2.03 -13.60 11.29
C ALA A 118 -2.29 -12.77 12.54
N ALA A 119 -2.19 -11.44 12.43
CA ALA A 119 -2.38 -10.50 13.53
C ALA A 119 -2.75 -9.11 13.01
N MET A 120 -3.29 -8.28 13.87
CA MET A 120 -3.50 -6.84 13.65
C MET A 120 -2.87 -6.06 14.78
N ARG A 121 -2.43 -4.84 14.48
CA ARG A 121 -1.81 -3.98 15.45
C ARG A 121 -2.02 -2.51 15.10
N TRP A 122 -2.40 -1.72 16.10
CA TRP A 122 -2.47 -0.26 15.98
C TRP A 122 -1.16 0.33 16.45
N VAL A 123 -0.48 1.09 15.58
CA VAL A 123 0.84 1.65 15.87
C VAL A 123 0.90 3.11 15.44
N LYS A 124 1.71 3.89 16.14
CA LYS A 124 2.06 5.22 15.66
C LYS A 124 3.03 5.12 14.48
N PRO A 125 2.99 6.05 13.51
CA PRO A 125 3.90 6.00 12.36
C PRO A 125 5.37 5.83 12.76
N VAL A 126 5.85 6.52 13.79
CA VAL A 126 7.23 6.41 14.25
C VAL A 126 7.60 5.00 14.73
N GLU A 127 6.65 4.25 15.26
CA GLU A 127 6.86 2.87 15.70
C GLU A 127 7.03 1.89 14.53
N MET A 128 6.55 2.26 13.34
CA MET A 128 6.67 1.42 12.16
C MET A 128 8.12 1.20 11.73
N PHE A 129 9.02 2.15 12.01
CA PHE A 129 10.44 2.01 11.69
C PHE A 129 11.09 0.80 12.39
N ALA A 130 10.53 0.34 13.51
CA ALA A 130 11.02 -0.81 14.26
C ALA A 130 10.36 -2.14 13.84
N LEU A 131 9.37 -2.11 12.94
CA LEU A 131 8.66 -3.30 12.50
C LEU A 131 9.20 -3.80 11.15
N PRO A 132 9.25 -5.12 10.93
CA PRO A 132 9.57 -5.66 9.62
C PRO A 132 8.38 -5.41 8.67
N MET A 133 8.61 -4.65 7.60
CA MET A 133 7.63 -4.31 6.59
C MET A 133 8.17 -4.61 5.18
N PRO A 134 7.28 -4.86 4.19
CA PRO A 134 7.72 -5.03 2.81
C PRO A 134 8.49 -3.81 2.32
N PRO A 135 9.49 -4.00 1.41
CA PRO A 135 10.31 -2.89 0.92
C PRO A 135 9.51 -1.72 0.32
N ALA A 136 8.42 -2.00 -0.38
CA ALA A 136 7.57 -0.98 -0.97
C ALA A 136 6.88 -0.07 0.07
N ASP A 137 6.64 -0.59 1.27
CA ASP A 137 5.96 0.15 2.34
C ASP A 137 6.92 1.09 3.09
N LEU A 138 8.21 0.77 3.12
CA LEU A 138 9.20 1.52 3.90
C LEU A 138 9.25 3.02 3.57
N PRO A 139 9.26 3.45 2.28
CA PRO A 139 9.28 4.87 1.95
C PRO A 139 8.05 5.64 2.43
N MET A 140 6.94 4.93 2.69
CA MET A 140 5.68 5.55 3.08
C MET A 140 5.64 5.96 4.54
N ILE A 141 6.46 5.34 5.40
CA ILE A 141 6.46 5.60 6.84
C ILE A 141 6.79 7.06 7.15
N GLY A 142 7.83 7.59 6.53
CA GLY A 142 8.23 8.99 6.72
C GLY A 142 7.15 9.98 6.29
N VAL A 143 6.44 9.67 5.22
CA VAL A 143 5.31 10.51 4.76
C VAL A 143 4.18 10.48 5.78
N LEU A 144 3.81 9.31 6.29
CA LEU A 144 2.76 9.20 7.31
C LEU A 144 3.15 9.90 8.60
N ASP A 145 4.39 9.76 9.04
CA ASP A 145 4.88 10.42 10.24
C ASP A 145 4.78 11.96 10.13
N ALA A 146 4.97 12.49 8.93
CA ALA A 146 4.80 13.91 8.66
C ALA A 146 3.34 14.37 8.55
N LEU A 147 2.43 13.48 8.12
CA LEU A 147 1.01 13.80 7.89
C LEU A 147 0.12 13.60 9.10
N ILE A 148 0.50 12.73 10.03
CA ILE A 148 -0.38 12.30 11.16
C ILE A 148 0.05 12.89 12.49
#